data_1f0f10ac0ea3a5f16cef1443c9525169
#
_entry.id   1f0f10ac0ea3a5f16cef1443c9525169
#
_cell.length_a   1.000
_cell.length_b   1.000
_cell.length_c   1.000
_cell.angle_alpha   90.00
_cell.angle_beta   90.00
_cell.angle_gamma   90.00
#
_symmetry.space_group_name_H-M   'P 1'
#
loop_
_entity.id
_entity.type
_entity.pdbx_description
1 polymer ?
#
loop_
_entity_poly.entity_id
_entity_poly.type
_entity_poly.pdbx_seq_one_letter_code
_entity_poly.pdbx_strand_id
1 'polypeptide(L)'
;NANVGNNFSSKLLRIASESNKWHNLYNMPKYLAKAHEVGEVYFHDLDSYNLTTNCLHIPTGEVLSKGFNTGYGTIKPPKRIESAAELSCILLQSTQNDMFGGQSHPDFDNDMAQFVEPTREEIRKELIQYGIKEEEFENLVEEKLKYRIHQAMQGVVYNLNTMHSRAGSQVPFSSINLGIPNSKDAALVCEIFLKEYEKGLGKGEQPIFPNIIFRVKEGVNREPNDPYYYLFKIACEVASRRMNPTFMNIDADFNKEYYDKGYLPATMGCRTYLMKNVNGEPGCKGRGNIAPITINLPRIGIEANKNIDKFFEILQERLILAKEALLHRYGVLKQLRVKDLPFVAGQGLMKGSEGLSQDDSIEPILKQGTWAIGFIGLAETLTALIGCHHGESKEARKLGLEIIEFIRNYTDKLIEETHLNWSCYATPAEGLSGKFIKQDKKVYGVIKGVTDKDYYTNSFHIPVSYNISIKEKIDIEAPYHKLCNAGHISYIEVDDSPSPEVIMDIIKYAYTNTNISYIGINFHIRYCKECGTSIESNLSKCPKCNSRNIQGVSRVTGYLSLDERFGPGKYEERLDRRSHTGRYKNNYDVMWFSCD
;
A
#
# COMPACT_ATOMS: atom_id res chain seq x y z
N ASN A 1 -12.97 6.86 -3.61
CA ASN A 1 -12.53 5.55 -3.16
C ASN A 1 -13.20 4.46 -4.02
N ALA A 2 -12.39 3.69 -4.74
CA ALA A 2 -12.86 2.64 -5.66
C ALA A 2 -13.59 1.47 -4.98
N ASN A 3 -13.57 1.39 -3.64
CA ASN A 3 -14.19 0.29 -2.89
C ASN A 3 -15.55 0.65 -2.25
N VAL A 4 -16.02 1.90 -2.38
CA VAL A 4 -17.33 2.30 -1.85
C VAL A 4 -18.45 1.80 -2.75
N GLY A 5 -19.41 1.07 -2.18
CA GLY A 5 -20.61 0.59 -2.88
C GLY A 5 -21.64 1.70 -3.17
N ASN A 6 -22.80 1.29 -3.70
CA ASN A 6 -23.93 2.18 -4.02
C ASN A 6 -25.20 1.90 -3.18
N ASN A 7 -25.07 1.10 -2.10
CA ASN A 7 -26.18 0.76 -1.23
C ASN A 7 -26.55 1.90 -0.25
N PHE A 8 -27.52 1.64 0.62
CA PHE A 8 -28.00 2.58 1.64
C PHE A 8 -26.88 3.12 2.53
N SER A 9 -26.06 2.23 3.11
CA SER A 9 -24.94 2.61 3.99
C SER A 9 -23.91 3.49 3.28
N SER A 10 -23.61 3.20 2.01
CA SER A 10 -22.70 4.01 1.20
C SER A 10 -23.26 5.42 0.90
N LYS A 11 -24.58 5.54 0.72
CA LYS A 11 -25.23 6.85 0.52
C LYS A 11 -25.16 7.70 1.78
N LEU A 12 -25.42 7.11 2.97
CA LEU A 12 -25.27 7.78 4.24
C LEU A 12 -23.83 8.23 4.50
N LEU A 13 -22.85 7.36 4.22
CA LEU A 13 -21.44 7.71 4.34
C LEU A 13 -21.08 8.91 3.47
N ARG A 14 -21.56 8.96 2.23
CA ARG A 14 -21.29 10.10 1.33
C ARG A 14 -21.85 11.41 1.87
N ILE A 15 -23.06 11.40 2.40
CA ILE A 15 -23.68 12.59 3.03
C ILE A 15 -22.85 13.04 4.23
N ALA A 16 -22.51 12.11 5.15
CA ALA A 16 -21.72 12.42 6.33
C ALA A 16 -20.31 12.92 5.95
N SER A 17 -19.66 12.27 4.98
CA SER A 17 -18.34 12.66 4.47
C SER A 17 -18.33 14.07 3.91
N GLU A 18 -19.27 14.43 3.02
CA GLU A 18 -19.35 15.78 2.46
C GLU A 18 -19.70 16.83 3.52
N SER A 19 -20.59 16.52 4.47
CA SER A 19 -20.91 17.41 5.59
C SER A 19 -19.68 17.69 6.47
N ASN A 20 -18.90 16.65 6.81
CA ASN A 20 -17.71 16.85 7.66
C ASN A 20 -16.56 17.54 6.92
N LYS A 21 -16.39 17.31 5.61
CA LYS A 21 -15.45 18.10 4.78
C LYS A 21 -15.75 19.57 4.85
N TRP A 22 -17.04 19.95 4.64
CA TRP A 22 -17.47 21.32 4.74
C TRP A 22 -17.23 21.91 6.13
N HIS A 23 -17.57 21.17 7.20
CA HIS A 23 -17.31 21.57 8.59
C HIS A 23 -15.82 21.86 8.83
N ASN A 24 -14.93 20.97 8.37
CA ASN A 24 -13.50 21.14 8.55
C ASN A 24 -12.94 22.34 7.77
N LEU A 25 -13.37 22.54 6.51
CA LEU A 25 -12.98 23.71 5.71
C LEU A 25 -13.47 25.04 6.32
N TYR A 26 -14.67 25.02 6.90
CA TYR A 26 -15.23 26.21 7.55
C TYR A 26 -14.47 26.60 8.82
N ASN A 27 -14.03 25.62 9.61
CA ASN A 27 -13.38 25.84 10.92
C ASN A 27 -11.85 26.00 10.86
N MET A 28 -11.22 25.63 9.75
CA MET A 28 -9.78 25.85 9.62
C MET A 28 -9.45 27.30 9.22
N PRO A 29 -8.18 27.75 9.40
CA PRO A 29 -7.73 29.05 8.91
C PRO A 29 -8.07 29.26 7.43
N LYS A 30 -8.66 30.41 7.08
CA LYS A 30 -9.19 30.68 5.74
C LYS A 30 -8.15 30.50 4.62
N TYR A 31 -6.89 30.85 4.86
CA TYR A 31 -5.84 30.69 3.86
C TYR A 31 -5.52 29.20 3.58
N LEU A 32 -5.59 28.32 4.60
CA LEU A 32 -5.43 26.89 4.44
C LEU A 32 -6.61 26.28 3.64
N ALA A 33 -7.84 26.64 4.02
CA ALA A 33 -9.02 26.20 3.28
C ALA A 33 -8.93 26.64 1.81
N LYS A 34 -8.56 27.91 1.57
CA LYS A 34 -8.39 28.47 0.22
C LYS A 34 -7.35 27.71 -0.60
N ALA A 35 -6.19 27.41 -0.03
CA ALA A 35 -5.14 26.67 -0.71
C ALA A 35 -5.60 25.27 -1.16
N HIS A 36 -6.40 24.57 -0.32
CA HIS A 36 -7.02 23.32 -0.70
C HIS A 36 -8.06 23.48 -1.82
N GLU A 37 -8.93 24.48 -1.70
CA GLU A 37 -10.00 24.73 -2.67
C GLU A 37 -9.48 25.09 -4.06
N VAL A 38 -8.42 25.91 -4.13
CA VAL A 38 -7.83 26.32 -5.41
C VAL A 38 -6.89 25.28 -5.99
N GLY A 39 -6.45 24.28 -5.19
CA GLY A 39 -5.62 23.17 -5.66
C GLY A 39 -4.11 23.44 -5.61
N GLU A 40 -3.65 24.30 -4.70
CA GLU A 40 -2.21 24.47 -4.39
C GLU A 40 -1.68 23.29 -3.57
N VAL A 41 -2.51 22.83 -2.61
CA VAL A 41 -2.28 21.64 -1.79
C VAL A 41 -3.56 20.82 -1.68
N TYR A 42 -3.43 19.56 -1.28
CA TYR A 42 -4.57 18.69 -1.03
C TYR A 42 -4.49 18.07 0.36
N PHE A 43 -5.46 18.36 1.19
CA PHE A 43 -5.65 17.67 2.46
C PHE A 43 -6.29 16.32 2.18
N HIS A 44 -5.57 15.25 2.47
CA HIS A 44 -6.14 13.92 2.41
C HIS A 44 -7.09 13.68 3.60
N ASP A 45 -8.10 12.85 3.36
CA ASP A 45 -9.06 12.42 4.39
C ASP A 45 -9.70 13.60 5.14
N LEU A 46 -10.09 14.63 4.39
CA LEU A 46 -10.68 15.85 4.94
C LEU A 46 -12.01 15.57 5.66
N ASP A 47 -12.70 14.50 5.31
CA ASP A 47 -13.90 14.00 5.96
C ASP A 47 -13.65 13.34 7.32
N SER A 48 -12.42 12.97 7.62
CA SER A 48 -11.99 12.46 8.92
C SER A 48 -10.94 13.33 9.63
N TYR A 49 -10.71 14.54 9.09
CA TYR A 49 -9.63 15.45 9.51
C TYR A 49 -9.57 15.69 11.01
N ASN A 50 -10.74 15.87 11.65
CA ASN A 50 -10.90 16.16 13.07
C ASN A 50 -11.30 14.94 13.92
N LEU A 51 -11.43 13.74 13.33
CA LEU A 51 -12.04 12.60 14.00
C LEU A 51 -11.05 11.49 14.32
N THR A 52 -10.00 11.31 13.50
CA THR A 52 -9.10 10.16 13.65
C THR A 52 -7.79 10.35 12.88
N THR A 53 -6.88 9.38 13.07
CA THR A 53 -5.63 9.21 12.32
C THR A 53 -5.85 8.39 11.04
N ASN A 54 -4.84 8.34 10.15
CA ASN A 54 -5.01 7.71 8.84
C ASN A 54 -4.90 6.17 8.90
N CYS A 55 -3.75 5.60 9.25
CA CYS A 55 -3.49 4.17 9.10
C CYS A 55 -2.64 3.58 10.24
N LEU A 56 -2.58 2.22 10.34
CA LEU A 56 -1.92 1.52 11.43
C LEU A 56 -1.31 0.18 10.98
N HIS A 57 -0.07 -0.07 11.37
CA HIS A 57 0.51 -1.42 11.45
C HIS A 57 0.14 -2.08 12.78
N ILE A 58 -0.78 -3.01 12.75
CA ILE A 58 -1.29 -3.67 13.95
C ILE A 58 -0.20 -4.60 14.52
N PRO A 59 0.15 -4.54 15.81
CA PRO A 59 1.07 -5.48 16.44
C PRO A 59 0.35 -6.83 16.70
N THR A 60 0.02 -7.54 15.63
CA THR A 60 -0.94 -8.66 15.60
C THR A 60 -0.57 -9.78 16.57
N GLY A 61 0.68 -10.25 16.51
CA GLY A 61 1.14 -11.33 17.38
C GLY A 61 1.06 -10.97 18.87
N GLU A 62 1.38 -9.71 19.21
CA GLU A 62 1.31 -9.21 20.58
C GLU A 62 -0.14 -9.09 21.08
N VAL A 63 -1.04 -8.55 20.24
CA VAL A 63 -2.46 -8.39 20.58
C VAL A 63 -3.14 -9.75 20.74
N LEU A 64 -2.89 -10.69 19.82
CA LEU A 64 -3.46 -12.03 19.89
C LEU A 64 -2.95 -12.80 21.11
N SER A 65 -1.68 -12.63 21.49
CA SER A 65 -1.11 -13.31 22.67
C SER A 65 -1.70 -12.84 24.02
N LYS A 66 -2.22 -11.62 24.07
CA LYS A 66 -2.85 -11.01 25.25
C LYS A 66 -4.37 -11.14 25.25
N GLY A 67 -4.98 -11.28 24.08
CA GLY A 67 -6.40 -11.08 23.87
C GLY A 67 -6.76 -9.58 23.83
N PHE A 68 -8.02 -9.27 23.55
CA PHE A 68 -8.51 -7.90 23.37
C PHE A 68 -10.01 -7.78 23.65
N ASN A 69 -10.53 -6.55 23.71
CA ASN A 69 -11.93 -6.26 23.92
C ASN A 69 -12.46 -5.30 22.85
N THR A 70 -13.54 -5.66 22.18
CA THR A 70 -14.19 -4.81 21.14
C THR A 70 -15.35 -3.96 21.70
N GLY A 71 -15.49 -3.88 23.00
CA GLY A 71 -16.56 -3.12 23.68
C GLY A 71 -17.69 -4.00 24.28
N TYR A 72 -17.77 -5.27 23.88
CA TYR A 72 -18.83 -6.21 24.33
C TYR A 72 -18.32 -7.34 25.22
N GLY A 73 -17.04 -7.38 25.51
CA GLY A 73 -16.42 -8.40 26.35
C GLY A 73 -15.01 -8.76 25.89
N THR A 74 -14.30 -9.51 26.75
CA THR A 74 -12.91 -9.90 26.52
C THR A 74 -12.81 -11.13 25.63
N ILE A 75 -12.09 -11.00 24.53
CA ILE A 75 -11.67 -12.10 23.67
C ILE A 75 -10.37 -12.68 24.23
N LYS A 76 -10.37 -13.96 24.57
CA LYS A 76 -9.17 -14.64 25.08
C LYS A 76 -8.15 -14.90 23.97
N PRO A 77 -6.86 -15.06 24.31
CA PRO A 77 -5.85 -15.51 23.36
C PRO A 77 -6.28 -16.79 22.64
N PRO A 78 -6.11 -16.87 21.32
CA PRO A 78 -6.42 -18.08 20.56
C PRO A 78 -5.43 -19.20 20.92
N LYS A 79 -5.88 -20.44 20.80
CA LYS A 79 -5.04 -21.64 21.03
C LYS A 79 -4.72 -22.39 19.73
N ARG A 80 -5.40 -22.05 18.63
CA ARG A 80 -5.34 -22.76 17.35
C ARG A 80 -5.13 -21.77 16.22
N ILE A 81 -4.54 -22.26 15.14
CA ILE A 81 -4.29 -21.45 13.97
C ILE A 81 -5.58 -20.91 13.34
N GLU A 82 -6.68 -21.67 13.34
CA GLU A 82 -7.97 -21.23 12.79
C GLU A 82 -8.53 -20.05 13.60
N SER A 83 -8.55 -20.17 14.92
CA SER A 83 -9.02 -19.09 15.79
C SER A 83 -8.11 -17.87 15.70
N ALA A 84 -6.80 -18.05 15.57
CA ALA A 84 -5.87 -16.93 15.37
C ALA A 84 -6.12 -16.21 14.03
N ALA A 85 -6.36 -16.95 12.96
CA ALA A 85 -6.70 -16.43 11.65
C ALA A 85 -8.00 -15.62 11.66
N GLU A 86 -9.06 -16.14 12.28
CA GLU A 86 -10.33 -15.44 12.45
C GLU A 86 -10.16 -14.15 13.28
N LEU A 87 -9.46 -14.23 14.42
CA LEU A 87 -9.22 -13.07 15.26
C LEU A 87 -8.33 -12.02 14.59
N SER A 88 -7.39 -12.42 13.72
CA SER A 88 -6.61 -11.47 12.92
C SER A 88 -7.49 -10.65 11.96
N CYS A 89 -8.51 -11.27 11.36
CA CYS A 89 -9.52 -10.57 10.57
C CYS A 89 -10.36 -9.61 11.43
N ILE A 90 -10.77 -10.04 12.62
CA ILE A 90 -11.53 -9.19 13.57
C ILE A 90 -10.70 -7.98 14.01
N LEU A 91 -9.40 -8.13 14.23
CA LEU A 91 -8.51 -6.99 14.52
C LEU A 91 -8.55 -5.95 13.39
N LEU A 92 -8.42 -6.36 12.13
CA LEU A 92 -8.52 -5.46 10.97
C LEU A 92 -9.90 -4.79 10.89
N GLN A 93 -10.96 -5.55 11.12
CA GLN A 93 -12.34 -5.07 11.06
C GLN A 93 -12.66 -4.07 12.20
N SER A 94 -12.18 -4.35 13.41
CA SER A 94 -12.41 -3.48 14.57
C SER A 94 -11.62 -2.18 14.47
N THR A 95 -10.36 -2.23 13.99
CA THR A 95 -9.55 -1.02 13.78
C THR A 95 -10.19 -0.07 12.76
N GLN A 96 -10.93 -0.58 11.79
CA GLN A 96 -11.60 0.26 10.78
C GLN A 96 -12.79 1.07 11.30
N ASN A 97 -13.28 0.77 12.50
CA ASN A 97 -14.29 1.61 13.14
C ASN A 97 -13.67 2.89 13.73
N ASP A 98 -12.40 2.83 14.14
CA ASP A 98 -11.69 3.94 14.74
C ASP A 98 -10.80 4.70 13.75
N MET A 99 -10.52 4.15 12.55
CA MET A 99 -9.53 4.69 11.61
C MET A 99 -10.06 4.74 10.18
N PHE A 100 -9.58 5.74 9.42
CA PHE A 100 -10.04 5.95 8.04
C PHE A 100 -9.24 5.16 7.00
N GLY A 101 -7.92 5.13 7.09
CA GLY A 101 -7.02 4.57 6.06
C GLY A 101 -6.87 3.05 6.10
N GLY A 102 -5.72 2.58 5.63
CA GLY A 102 -5.41 1.16 5.58
C GLY A 102 -4.87 0.62 6.91
N GLN A 103 -5.11 -0.66 7.16
CA GLN A 103 -4.52 -1.40 8.26
C GLN A 103 -3.67 -2.54 7.73
N SER A 104 -2.64 -2.91 8.47
CA SER A 104 -1.71 -3.94 8.05
C SER A 104 -1.35 -4.90 9.17
N HIS A 105 -1.20 -6.17 8.80
CA HIS A 105 -0.42 -7.15 9.55
C HIS A 105 1.04 -7.05 9.07
N PRO A 106 1.94 -6.44 9.84
CA PRO A 106 3.30 -6.16 9.38
C PRO A 106 4.21 -7.39 9.33
N ASP A 107 3.81 -8.50 9.94
CA ASP A 107 4.64 -9.72 10.09
C ASP A 107 3.79 -10.99 10.21
N PHE A 108 2.87 -11.17 9.27
CA PHE A 108 1.76 -12.11 9.39
C PHE A 108 2.19 -13.57 9.52
N ASP A 109 3.13 -14.02 8.71
CA ASP A 109 3.63 -15.39 8.72
C ASP A 109 4.28 -15.75 10.07
N ASN A 110 5.10 -14.84 10.63
CA ASN A 110 5.71 -15.02 11.94
C ASN A 110 4.69 -14.90 13.09
N ASP A 111 3.76 -13.95 12.98
CA ASP A 111 2.71 -13.75 14.00
C ASP A 111 1.75 -14.96 14.06
N MET A 112 1.41 -15.58 12.92
CA MET A 112 0.56 -16.76 12.86
C MET A 112 1.29 -18.06 13.27
N ALA A 113 2.59 -18.14 13.04
CA ALA A 113 3.39 -19.32 13.39
C ALA A 113 3.34 -19.69 14.87
N GLN A 114 3.09 -18.70 15.76
CA GLN A 114 2.93 -18.93 17.20
C GLN A 114 1.80 -19.91 17.55
N PHE A 115 0.83 -20.09 16.66
CA PHE A 115 -0.35 -20.92 16.86
C PHE A 115 -0.27 -22.27 16.12
N VAL A 116 0.81 -22.51 15.36
CA VAL A 116 1.01 -23.76 14.62
C VAL A 116 1.35 -24.92 15.55
N GLU A 117 2.36 -24.77 16.44
CA GLU A 117 2.72 -25.84 17.36
C GLU A 117 1.60 -26.18 18.35
N PRO A 118 0.88 -25.24 18.98
CA PRO A 118 -0.29 -25.58 19.80
C PRO A 118 -1.35 -26.37 19.03
N THR A 119 -1.55 -26.07 17.75
CA THR A 119 -2.48 -26.81 16.87
C THR A 119 -1.96 -28.22 16.59
N ARG A 120 -0.65 -28.38 16.32
CA ARG A 120 0.00 -29.68 16.12
C ARG A 120 -0.13 -30.57 17.36
N GLU A 121 0.12 -30.02 18.54
CA GLU A 121 -0.06 -30.74 19.80
C GLU A 121 -1.50 -31.18 20.05
N GLU A 122 -2.48 -30.39 19.67
CA GLU A 122 -3.87 -30.78 19.76
C GLU A 122 -4.20 -31.95 18.83
N ILE A 123 -3.73 -31.90 17.58
CA ILE A 123 -3.90 -33.00 16.63
C ILE A 123 -3.26 -34.29 17.15
N ARG A 124 -2.05 -34.21 17.75
CA ARG A 124 -1.41 -35.37 18.37
C ARG A 124 -2.30 -36.01 19.45
N LYS A 125 -2.86 -35.19 20.33
CA LYS A 125 -3.76 -35.65 21.40
C LYS A 125 -5.03 -36.29 20.84
N GLU A 126 -5.63 -35.72 19.82
CA GLU A 126 -6.79 -36.29 19.12
C GLU A 126 -6.45 -37.67 18.52
N LEU A 127 -5.33 -37.80 17.80
CA LEU A 127 -4.94 -39.06 17.15
C LEU A 127 -4.61 -40.16 18.17
N ILE A 128 -3.98 -39.82 19.30
CA ILE A 128 -3.73 -40.77 20.41
C ILE A 128 -5.05 -41.33 20.93
N GLN A 129 -6.08 -40.50 21.10
CA GLN A 129 -7.40 -40.94 21.54
C GLN A 129 -8.06 -41.92 20.55
N TYR A 130 -7.76 -41.82 19.26
CA TYR A 130 -8.27 -42.74 18.24
C TYR A 130 -7.42 -44.00 18.07
N GLY A 131 -6.34 -44.17 18.83
CA GLY A 131 -5.52 -45.38 18.81
C GLY A 131 -4.72 -45.63 17.55
N ILE A 132 -4.29 -44.55 16.85
CA ILE A 132 -3.49 -44.62 15.64
C ILE A 132 -2.08 -45.16 15.97
N LYS A 133 -1.55 -46.06 15.13
CA LYS A 133 -0.24 -46.69 15.32
C LYS A 133 0.93 -45.75 15.03
N GLU A 134 2.06 -45.93 15.74
CA GLU A 134 3.22 -45.04 15.73
C GLU A 134 3.87 -44.81 14.33
N GLU A 135 3.87 -45.80 13.46
CA GLU A 135 4.60 -45.74 12.16
C GLU A 135 3.99 -44.70 11.18
N GLU A 136 2.68 -44.40 11.25
CA GLU A 136 2.02 -43.44 10.37
C GLU A 136 1.64 -42.14 11.13
N PHE A 137 1.87 -42.10 12.43
CA PHE A 137 1.34 -41.10 13.34
C PHE A 137 1.80 -39.68 12.99
N GLU A 138 3.12 -39.42 12.92
CA GLU A 138 3.64 -38.06 12.66
C GLU A 138 3.31 -37.58 11.23
N ASN A 139 3.28 -38.47 10.23
CA ASN A 139 2.85 -38.10 8.89
C ASN A 139 1.39 -37.64 8.86
N LEU A 140 0.53 -38.33 9.60
CA LEU A 140 -0.89 -37.98 9.70
C LEU A 140 -1.10 -36.67 10.49
N VAL A 141 -0.27 -36.43 11.53
CA VAL A 141 -0.25 -35.14 12.26
C VAL A 141 0.05 -34.00 11.30
N GLU A 142 1.11 -34.10 10.50
CA GLU A 142 1.52 -33.06 9.57
C GLU A 142 0.52 -32.89 8.41
N GLU A 143 -0.10 -33.95 7.92
CA GLU A 143 -1.15 -33.87 6.91
C GLU A 143 -2.39 -33.12 7.44
N LYS A 144 -2.86 -33.50 8.63
CA LYS A 144 -3.99 -32.80 9.29
C LYS A 144 -3.65 -31.36 9.63
N LEU A 145 -2.44 -31.09 10.10
CA LEU A 145 -1.98 -29.73 10.39
C LEU A 145 -2.02 -28.86 9.13
N LYS A 146 -1.43 -29.35 8.02
CA LYS A 146 -1.47 -28.62 6.73
C LYS A 146 -2.91 -28.36 6.30
N TYR A 147 -3.79 -29.32 6.42
CA TYR A 147 -5.21 -29.13 6.09
C TYR A 147 -5.84 -28.02 6.92
N ARG A 148 -5.60 -27.99 8.24
CA ARG A 148 -6.13 -26.97 9.15
C ARG A 148 -5.57 -25.58 8.82
N ILE A 149 -4.27 -25.47 8.50
CA ILE A 149 -3.67 -24.21 8.07
C ILE A 149 -4.29 -23.75 6.74
N HIS A 150 -4.51 -24.66 5.78
CA HIS A 150 -5.20 -24.34 4.52
C HIS A 150 -6.59 -23.75 4.77
N GLN A 151 -7.40 -24.36 5.63
CA GLN A 151 -8.72 -23.86 5.98
C GLN A 151 -8.66 -22.49 6.66
N ALA A 152 -7.71 -22.30 7.58
CA ALA A 152 -7.51 -21.03 8.25
C ALA A 152 -7.14 -19.90 7.25
N MET A 153 -6.19 -20.15 6.35
CA MET A 153 -5.74 -19.15 5.37
C MET A 153 -6.80 -18.85 4.31
N GLN A 154 -7.54 -19.87 3.86
CA GLN A 154 -8.72 -19.67 3.01
C GLN A 154 -9.76 -18.77 3.69
N GLY A 155 -10.02 -19.02 4.99
CA GLY A 155 -10.91 -18.20 5.82
C GLY A 155 -10.48 -16.73 5.83
N VAL A 156 -9.19 -16.43 5.98
CA VAL A 156 -8.65 -15.06 5.91
C VAL A 156 -8.93 -14.42 4.55
N VAL A 157 -8.62 -15.10 3.44
CA VAL A 157 -8.84 -14.57 2.10
C VAL A 157 -10.33 -14.29 1.86
N TYR A 158 -11.21 -15.20 2.23
CA TYR A 158 -12.65 -15.03 2.05
C TYR A 158 -13.22 -13.93 2.93
N ASN A 159 -12.84 -13.90 4.20
CA ASN A 159 -13.33 -12.90 5.16
C ASN A 159 -12.97 -11.47 4.70
N LEU A 160 -11.72 -11.22 4.34
CA LEU A 160 -11.24 -9.89 3.93
C LEU A 160 -11.82 -9.41 2.58
N ASN A 161 -12.49 -10.27 1.81
CA ASN A 161 -13.17 -9.92 0.56
C ASN A 161 -14.70 -9.89 0.68
N THR A 162 -15.28 -10.39 1.77
CA THR A 162 -16.73 -10.54 1.90
C THR A 162 -17.33 -9.80 3.09
N MET A 163 -16.58 -9.65 4.20
CA MET A 163 -17.11 -9.00 5.41
C MET A 163 -17.03 -7.49 5.31
N HIS A 164 -18.17 -6.86 5.15
CA HIS A 164 -18.32 -5.40 5.12
C HIS A 164 -18.34 -4.83 6.53
N SER A 165 -17.19 -4.65 7.14
CA SER A 165 -17.06 -4.15 8.52
C SER A 165 -16.91 -2.63 8.62
N ARG A 166 -16.72 -1.95 7.49
CA ARG A 166 -16.50 -0.51 7.44
C ARG A 166 -17.76 0.24 6.97
N ALA A 167 -17.94 1.47 7.45
CA ALA A 167 -18.99 2.36 6.98
C ALA A 167 -18.98 2.46 5.44
N GLY A 168 -20.16 2.51 4.83
CA GLY A 168 -20.29 2.51 3.38
C GLY A 168 -20.20 1.14 2.72
N SER A 169 -20.36 0.06 3.49
CA SER A 169 -20.30 -1.33 3.02
C SER A 169 -19.00 -1.66 2.29
N GLN A 170 -17.90 -1.20 2.85
CA GLN A 170 -16.56 -1.51 2.37
C GLN A 170 -16.00 -2.73 3.10
N VAL A 171 -15.27 -3.56 2.39
CA VAL A 171 -14.37 -4.54 2.99
C VAL A 171 -13.15 -3.82 3.59
N PRO A 172 -12.44 -4.42 4.57
CA PRO A 172 -11.26 -3.84 5.16
C PRO A 172 -10.19 -3.48 4.12
N PHE A 173 -9.68 -2.25 4.15
CA PHE A 173 -8.51 -1.85 3.36
C PHE A 173 -7.26 -2.42 4.03
N SER A 174 -7.00 -3.69 3.76
CA SER A 174 -6.04 -4.52 4.50
C SER A 174 -4.78 -4.80 3.70
N SER A 175 -3.67 -4.93 4.41
CA SER A 175 -2.37 -5.36 3.88
C SER A 175 -1.77 -6.46 4.75
N ILE A 176 -1.05 -7.38 4.13
CA ILE A 176 -0.33 -8.47 4.81
C ILE A 176 1.11 -8.46 4.30
N ASN A 177 2.08 -8.36 5.23
CA ASN A 177 3.50 -8.49 4.94
C ASN A 177 3.99 -9.87 5.39
N LEU A 178 4.77 -10.54 4.55
CA LEU A 178 5.29 -11.89 4.76
C LEU A 178 6.57 -12.15 3.96
N GLY A 179 7.18 -13.31 4.08
CA GLY A 179 8.29 -13.75 3.24
C GLY A 179 9.66 -13.80 3.91
N ILE A 180 9.81 -13.31 5.15
CA ILE A 180 11.04 -13.47 5.95
C ILE A 180 10.70 -14.34 7.17
N PRO A 181 10.54 -15.65 6.99
CA PRO A 181 10.15 -16.53 8.07
C PRO A 181 11.30 -16.73 9.07
N ASN A 182 10.97 -16.68 10.36
CA ASN A 182 11.89 -16.94 11.46
C ASN A 182 11.91 -18.42 11.89
N SER A 183 11.04 -19.23 11.33
CA SER A 183 10.87 -20.65 11.62
C SER A 183 10.31 -21.42 10.43
N LYS A 184 10.38 -22.76 10.50
CA LYS A 184 9.75 -23.65 9.50
C LYS A 184 8.23 -23.50 9.50
N ASP A 185 7.62 -23.27 10.66
CA ASP A 185 6.18 -23.07 10.79
C ASP A 185 5.74 -21.75 10.16
N ALA A 186 6.53 -20.66 10.30
CA ALA A 186 6.29 -19.41 9.60
C ALA A 186 6.41 -19.56 8.08
N ALA A 187 7.41 -20.33 7.62
CA ALA A 187 7.55 -20.63 6.20
C ALA A 187 6.36 -21.44 5.66
N LEU A 188 5.85 -22.39 6.44
CA LEU A 188 4.66 -23.17 6.09
C LEU A 188 3.39 -22.29 6.00
N VAL A 189 3.20 -21.38 6.95
CA VAL A 189 2.09 -20.41 6.90
C VAL A 189 2.20 -19.51 5.67
N CYS A 190 3.39 -18.97 5.39
CA CYS A 190 3.66 -18.15 4.21
C CYS A 190 3.31 -18.89 2.91
N GLU A 191 3.81 -20.12 2.75
CA GLU A 191 3.55 -20.96 1.58
C GLU A 191 2.05 -21.20 1.39
N ILE A 192 1.36 -21.65 2.45
CA ILE A 192 -0.07 -22.00 2.38
C ILE A 192 -0.91 -20.76 2.11
N PHE A 193 -0.61 -19.62 2.75
CA PHE A 193 -1.33 -18.37 2.51
C PHE A 193 -1.24 -17.93 1.04
N LEU A 194 -0.03 -17.96 0.45
CA LEU A 194 0.17 -17.61 -0.95
C LEU A 194 -0.62 -18.53 -1.89
N LYS A 195 -0.61 -19.85 -1.62
CA LYS A 195 -1.36 -20.84 -2.41
C LYS A 195 -2.88 -20.67 -2.27
N GLU A 196 -3.39 -20.35 -1.07
CA GLU A 196 -4.82 -20.07 -0.91
C GLU A 196 -5.25 -18.78 -1.61
N TYR A 197 -4.43 -17.73 -1.55
CA TYR A 197 -4.67 -16.50 -2.29
C TYR A 197 -4.67 -16.74 -3.82
N GLU A 198 -3.78 -17.59 -4.32
CA GLU A 198 -3.71 -17.95 -5.73
C GLU A 198 -4.98 -18.65 -6.23
N LYS A 199 -5.61 -19.50 -5.42
CA LYS A 199 -6.87 -20.17 -5.78
C LYS A 199 -7.99 -19.15 -6.06
N GLY A 200 -7.95 -17.97 -5.44
CA GLY A 200 -8.98 -16.95 -5.57
C GLY A 200 -10.22 -17.23 -4.73
N LEU A 201 -11.32 -16.55 -5.05
CA LEU A 201 -12.60 -16.75 -4.40
C LEU A 201 -13.34 -17.95 -5.00
N GLY A 202 -14.56 -18.24 -4.57
CA GLY A 202 -15.29 -19.50 -4.81
C GLY A 202 -15.30 -20.05 -6.25
N LYS A 203 -15.30 -19.20 -7.28
CA LYS A 203 -15.18 -19.59 -8.69
C LYS A 203 -13.79 -19.29 -9.29
N GLY A 204 -12.80 -18.95 -8.43
CA GLY A 204 -11.48 -18.49 -8.86
C GLY A 204 -11.42 -16.99 -9.17
N GLU A 205 -12.42 -16.20 -8.76
CA GLU A 205 -12.41 -14.75 -8.94
C GLU A 205 -11.21 -14.12 -8.23
N GLN A 206 -10.79 -12.95 -8.73
CA GLN A 206 -9.65 -12.20 -8.18
C GLN A 206 -9.96 -11.65 -6.78
N PRO A 207 -9.21 -12.04 -5.74
CA PRO A 207 -9.27 -11.36 -4.45
C PRO A 207 -8.77 -9.92 -4.60
N ILE A 208 -9.52 -8.96 -4.08
CA ILE A 208 -9.12 -7.55 -4.08
C ILE A 208 -8.25 -7.24 -2.87
N PHE A 209 -8.54 -7.87 -1.75
CA PHE A 209 -7.79 -7.79 -0.50
C PHE A 209 -7.38 -9.18 0.02
N PRO A 210 -6.39 -9.21 0.91
CA PRO A 210 -5.47 -8.14 1.30
C PRO A 210 -4.48 -7.77 0.18
N ASN A 211 -3.90 -6.57 0.24
CA ASN A 211 -2.67 -6.30 -0.49
C ASN A 211 -1.56 -7.13 0.13
N ILE A 212 -0.86 -7.91 -0.66
CA ILE A 212 0.22 -8.78 -0.18
C ILE A 212 1.55 -8.13 -0.51
N ILE A 213 2.41 -8.01 0.49
CA ILE A 213 3.77 -7.53 0.37
C ILE A 213 4.72 -8.70 0.69
N PHE A 214 5.42 -9.20 -0.32
CA PHE A 214 6.42 -10.24 -0.15
C PHE A 214 7.81 -9.62 0.00
N ARG A 215 8.47 -9.89 1.12
CA ARG A 215 9.80 -9.38 1.43
C ARG A 215 10.87 -10.30 0.83
N VAL A 216 11.83 -9.71 0.12
CA VAL A 216 12.93 -10.42 -0.54
C VAL A 216 14.25 -10.01 0.08
N LYS A 217 15.08 -10.99 0.46
CA LYS A 217 16.38 -10.78 1.09
C LYS A 217 17.39 -11.83 0.66
N GLU A 218 18.61 -11.38 0.34
CA GLU A 218 19.76 -12.26 0.12
C GLU A 218 20.09 -13.06 1.38
N GLY A 219 20.42 -14.33 1.20
CA GLY A 219 20.68 -15.26 2.30
C GLY A 219 19.43 -15.82 2.98
N VAL A 220 18.23 -15.39 2.57
CA VAL A 220 16.95 -15.90 3.11
C VAL A 220 16.11 -16.54 2.01
N ASN A 221 15.78 -15.79 0.95
CA ASN A 221 14.85 -16.27 -0.09
C ASN A 221 15.11 -15.73 -1.50
N ARG A 222 16.16 -14.89 -1.73
CA ARG A 222 16.41 -14.29 -3.04
C ARG A 222 17.17 -15.19 -4.01
N GLU A 223 18.17 -15.90 -3.51
CA GLU A 223 19.10 -16.69 -4.33
C GLU A 223 18.75 -18.19 -4.31
N PRO A 224 19.09 -18.95 -5.37
CA PRO A 224 18.72 -20.37 -5.48
C PRO A 224 19.18 -21.25 -4.32
N ASN A 225 20.26 -20.87 -3.64
CA ASN A 225 20.81 -21.61 -2.49
C ASN A 225 20.25 -21.14 -1.15
N ASP A 226 19.40 -20.13 -1.14
CA ASP A 226 18.79 -19.63 0.09
C ASP A 226 17.76 -20.62 0.64
N PRO A 227 17.64 -20.77 1.97
CA PRO A 227 16.82 -21.82 2.59
C PRO A 227 15.32 -21.70 2.23
N TYR A 228 14.84 -20.50 1.95
CA TYR A 228 13.45 -20.24 1.62
C TYR A 228 13.25 -19.72 0.19
N TYR A 229 14.20 -19.98 -0.73
CA TYR A 229 14.08 -19.57 -2.13
C TYR A 229 12.80 -20.07 -2.81
N TYR A 230 12.31 -21.25 -2.41
CA TYR A 230 11.05 -21.80 -2.93
C TYR A 230 9.84 -20.89 -2.66
N LEU A 231 9.83 -20.12 -1.54
CA LEU A 231 8.78 -19.14 -1.24
C LEU A 231 8.79 -17.97 -2.22
N PHE A 232 9.99 -17.51 -2.63
CA PHE A 232 10.10 -16.47 -3.66
C PHE A 232 9.57 -16.95 -5.01
N LYS A 233 9.85 -18.21 -5.38
CA LYS A 233 9.28 -18.81 -6.59
C LYS A 233 7.76 -18.85 -6.54
N ILE A 234 7.18 -19.35 -5.44
CA ILE A 234 5.71 -19.35 -5.23
C ILE A 234 5.15 -17.93 -5.29
N ALA A 235 5.80 -16.95 -4.66
CA ALA A 235 5.36 -15.56 -4.70
C ALA A 235 5.34 -15.01 -6.14
N CYS A 236 6.33 -15.35 -6.98
CA CYS A 236 6.36 -14.97 -8.39
C CYS A 236 5.27 -15.70 -9.21
N GLU A 237 4.99 -16.98 -8.92
CA GLU A 237 3.89 -17.73 -9.51
C GLU A 237 2.54 -17.08 -9.21
N VAL A 238 2.30 -16.75 -7.95
CA VAL A 238 1.07 -16.06 -7.52
C VAL A 238 0.96 -14.68 -8.16
N ALA A 239 2.05 -13.90 -8.17
CA ALA A 239 2.07 -12.57 -8.77
C ALA A 239 1.78 -12.60 -10.27
N SER A 240 2.23 -13.62 -10.99
CA SER A 240 1.98 -13.79 -12.44
C SER A 240 0.51 -14.02 -12.78
N ARG A 241 -0.29 -14.48 -11.82
CA ARG A 241 -1.71 -14.77 -12.01
C ARG A 241 -2.63 -13.76 -11.33
N ARG A 242 -2.18 -13.19 -10.20
CA ARG A 242 -3.01 -12.38 -9.30
C ARG A 242 -2.55 -10.93 -9.15
N MET A 243 -1.46 -10.51 -9.82
CA MET A 243 -0.88 -9.16 -9.67
C MET A 243 -0.43 -8.82 -8.23
N ASN A 244 -0.62 -9.74 -7.32
CA ASN A 244 -0.12 -9.77 -5.94
C ASN A 244 0.65 -11.08 -5.72
N PRO A 245 1.69 -11.06 -4.89
CA PRO A 245 2.21 -9.97 -4.08
C PRO A 245 2.93 -8.87 -4.89
N THR A 246 3.10 -7.70 -4.24
CA THR A 246 4.16 -6.75 -4.54
C THR A 246 5.41 -7.13 -3.76
N PHE A 247 6.59 -6.67 -4.20
CA PHE A 247 7.87 -7.13 -3.65
C PHE A 247 8.62 -6.00 -2.95
N MET A 248 9.11 -6.28 -1.72
CA MET A 248 9.92 -5.34 -0.95
C MET A 248 11.35 -5.86 -0.82
N ASN A 249 12.32 -5.04 -1.20
CA ASN A 249 13.75 -5.32 -1.07
C ASN A 249 14.26 -4.98 0.34
N ILE A 250 14.56 -6.00 1.13
CA ILE A 250 15.13 -5.81 2.48
C ILE A 250 16.61 -5.39 2.41
N ASP A 251 17.30 -5.71 1.32
CA ASP A 251 18.71 -5.36 1.12
C ASP A 251 18.91 -3.91 0.61
N ALA A 252 17.84 -3.18 0.24
CA ALA A 252 17.95 -1.75 -0.03
C ALA A 252 18.50 -1.01 1.21
N ASP A 253 19.46 -0.09 1.03
CA ASP A 253 20.25 0.53 2.11
C ASP A 253 19.41 0.97 3.31
N PHE A 254 18.32 1.70 3.05
CA PHE A 254 17.49 2.23 4.13
C PHE A 254 16.55 1.17 4.78
N ASN A 255 16.29 0.03 4.14
CA ASN A 255 15.61 -1.12 4.74
C ASN A 255 16.60 -1.96 5.54
N LYS A 256 17.78 -2.18 4.96
CA LYS A 256 18.84 -2.97 5.57
C LYS A 256 19.29 -2.38 6.90
N GLU A 257 19.39 -1.05 6.99
CA GLU A 257 19.73 -0.34 8.23
C GLU A 257 18.82 -0.75 9.41
N TYR A 258 17.51 -0.88 9.17
CA TYR A 258 16.57 -1.29 10.24
C TYR A 258 16.58 -2.79 10.45
N TYR A 259 16.68 -3.58 9.41
CA TYR A 259 16.75 -5.03 9.51
C TYR A 259 17.96 -5.49 10.34
N ASP A 260 19.12 -4.92 10.10
CA ASP A 260 20.36 -5.22 10.83
C ASP A 260 20.27 -4.84 12.33
N LYS A 261 19.38 -3.92 12.67
CA LYS A 261 19.04 -3.54 14.07
C LYS A 261 17.93 -4.41 14.67
N GLY A 262 17.44 -5.42 13.97
CA GLY A 262 16.37 -6.31 14.42
C GLY A 262 14.93 -5.81 14.17
N TYR A 263 14.76 -4.72 13.41
CA TYR A 263 13.44 -4.20 13.05
C TYR A 263 13.08 -4.61 11.62
N LEU A 264 12.09 -5.45 11.46
CA LEU A 264 11.67 -5.94 10.15
C LEU A 264 10.86 -4.87 9.39
N PRO A 265 11.35 -4.37 8.24
CA PRO A 265 10.62 -3.42 7.43
C PRO A 265 9.29 -3.96 6.89
N ALA A 266 8.28 -3.11 6.90
CA ALA A 266 6.97 -3.40 6.35
C ALA A 266 6.35 -2.15 5.74
N THR A 267 5.40 -2.34 4.83
CA THR A 267 4.59 -1.26 4.26
C THR A 267 3.11 -1.59 4.35
N MET A 268 2.26 -0.58 4.27
CA MET A 268 0.81 -0.76 4.34
C MET A 268 0.07 0.05 3.29
N GLY A 269 -1.19 -0.31 3.07
CA GLY A 269 -2.05 0.32 2.09
C GLY A 269 -1.43 0.25 0.71
N CYS A 270 -1.22 1.43 0.10
CA CYS A 270 -0.61 1.52 -1.21
C CYS A 270 0.91 1.44 -1.15
N ARG A 271 1.55 2.17 -0.22
CA ARG A 271 3.01 2.29 -0.12
C ARG A 271 3.52 2.93 1.17
N THR A 272 2.69 3.11 2.20
CA THR A 272 3.09 3.83 3.42
C THR A 272 4.21 3.10 4.15
N TYR A 273 5.32 3.81 4.39
CA TYR A 273 6.53 3.33 5.05
C TYR A 273 6.87 4.22 6.25
N LEU A 274 7.24 3.64 7.39
CA LEU A 274 7.47 4.40 8.62
C LEU A 274 8.36 3.63 9.61
N MET A 275 9.65 3.50 9.32
CA MET A 275 10.59 2.81 10.21
C MET A 275 11.26 3.75 11.22
N LYS A 276 11.69 4.95 10.78
CA LYS A 276 12.30 5.96 11.66
C LYS A 276 11.31 6.45 12.73
N ASN A 277 11.78 6.60 13.97
CA ASN A 277 10.99 7.17 15.05
C ASN A 277 11.88 8.02 15.96
N VAL A 278 11.61 9.32 16.03
CA VAL A 278 12.38 10.25 16.88
C VAL A 278 11.84 10.35 18.32
N ASN A 279 10.68 9.74 18.58
CA ASN A 279 10.02 9.73 19.87
C ASN A 279 10.03 8.34 20.55
N GLY A 280 10.87 7.42 20.07
CA GLY A 280 10.99 6.08 20.62
C GLY A 280 11.78 5.15 19.71
N GLU A 281 11.66 3.85 19.96
CA GLU A 281 12.32 2.83 19.17
C GLU A 281 11.83 2.82 17.72
N PRO A 282 12.72 2.59 16.73
CA PRO A 282 12.34 2.42 15.34
C PRO A 282 11.39 1.22 15.16
N GLY A 283 10.89 1.05 13.93
CA GLY A 283 9.98 -0.03 13.59
C GLY A 283 8.56 0.47 13.31
N CYS A 284 7.75 -0.40 12.74
CA CYS A 284 6.42 -0.05 12.25
C CYS A 284 5.28 -0.54 13.16
N LYS A 285 5.47 -1.61 13.95
CA LYS A 285 4.42 -2.22 14.81
C LYS A 285 3.83 -1.19 15.78
N GLY A 286 2.51 -1.08 15.81
CA GLY A 286 1.79 -0.10 16.63
C GLY A 286 1.86 1.34 16.13
N ARG A 287 2.38 1.57 14.91
CA ARG A 287 2.56 2.91 14.35
C ARG A 287 1.87 3.06 13.01
N GLY A 288 1.59 4.30 12.65
CA GLY A 288 0.94 4.60 11.39
C GLY A 288 1.22 6.03 10.91
N ASN A 289 0.78 6.34 9.70
CA ASN A 289 0.73 7.70 9.21
C ASN A 289 -0.46 8.40 9.88
N ILE A 290 -0.19 9.53 10.52
CA ILE A 290 -1.24 10.34 11.18
C ILE A 290 -2.02 11.12 10.14
N ALA A 291 -1.31 11.84 9.28
CA ALA A 291 -1.92 12.65 8.24
C ALA A 291 -0.95 12.91 7.09
N PRO A 292 -1.38 12.73 5.83
CA PRO A 292 -0.67 13.22 4.66
C PRO A 292 -1.29 14.52 4.12
N ILE A 293 -0.45 15.35 3.51
CA ILE A 293 -0.83 16.47 2.65
C ILE A 293 -0.05 16.38 1.34
N THR A 294 -0.64 16.76 0.21
CA THR A 294 0.02 16.68 -1.09
C THR A 294 0.14 18.02 -1.76
N ILE A 295 1.33 18.35 -2.25
CA ILE A 295 1.64 19.56 -3.01
C ILE A 295 1.39 19.31 -4.50
N ASN A 296 0.81 20.30 -5.19
CA ASN A 296 0.62 20.31 -6.63
C ASN A 296 1.90 20.82 -7.32
N LEU A 297 2.88 19.95 -7.57
CA LEU A 297 4.14 20.35 -8.23
C LEU A 297 3.94 20.89 -9.64
N PRO A 298 3.09 20.31 -10.54
CA PRO A 298 2.85 20.87 -11.87
C PRO A 298 2.42 22.33 -11.87
N ARG A 299 1.55 22.74 -10.93
CA ARG A 299 1.15 24.13 -10.79
C ARG A 299 2.33 25.04 -10.49
N ILE A 300 3.20 24.65 -9.57
CA ILE A 300 4.42 25.40 -9.26
C ILE A 300 5.30 25.54 -10.49
N GLY A 301 5.45 24.47 -11.29
CA GLY A 301 6.17 24.48 -12.55
C GLY A 301 5.59 25.49 -13.57
N ILE A 302 4.25 25.56 -13.67
CA ILE A 302 3.56 26.52 -14.54
C ILE A 302 3.78 27.96 -14.05
N GLU A 303 3.58 28.21 -12.74
CA GLU A 303 3.71 29.55 -12.10
C GLU A 303 5.15 30.07 -12.16
N ALA A 304 6.14 29.19 -12.10
CA ALA A 304 7.55 29.54 -12.23
C ALA A 304 7.95 30.01 -13.65
N ASN A 305 7.15 29.67 -14.67
CA ASN A 305 7.34 30.11 -16.04
C ASN A 305 8.80 29.90 -16.54
N LYS A 306 9.29 28.67 -16.46
CA LYS A 306 10.65 28.25 -16.87
C LYS A 306 11.81 28.85 -16.04
N ASN A 307 11.53 29.53 -14.94
CA ASN A 307 12.55 30.05 -14.03
C ASN A 307 12.72 29.08 -12.85
N ILE A 308 13.87 28.40 -12.79
CA ILE A 308 14.17 27.38 -11.79
C ILE A 308 14.30 28.00 -10.38
N ASP A 309 14.92 29.16 -10.24
CA ASP A 309 15.06 29.82 -8.92
C ASP A 309 13.68 30.18 -8.38
N LYS A 310 12.83 30.79 -9.20
CA LYS A 310 11.45 31.09 -8.84
C LYS A 310 10.64 29.85 -8.51
N PHE A 311 10.91 28.70 -9.16
CA PHE A 311 10.28 27.44 -8.83
C PHE A 311 10.58 27.04 -7.38
N PHE A 312 11.84 27.09 -6.97
CA PHE A 312 12.22 26.73 -5.60
C PHE A 312 11.70 27.73 -4.56
N GLU A 313 11.61 29.02 -4.90
CA GLU A 313 10.95 30.01 -4.03
C GLU A 313 9.49 29.64 -3.78
N ILE A 314 8.71 29.40 -4.84
CA ILE A 314 7.30 28.99 -4.72
C ILE A 314 7.17 27.64 -4.01
N LEU A 315 8.04 26.68 -4.30
CA LEU A 315 8.06 25.38 -3.62
C LEU A 315 8.27 25.55 -2.12
N GLN A 316 9.21 26.41 -1.71
CA GLN A 316 9.43 26.74 -0.30
C GLN A 316 8.16 27.31 0.37
N GLU A 317 7.44 28.22 -0.28
CA GLU A 317 6.18 28.75 0.22
C GLU A 317 5.12 27.65 0.38
N ARG A 318 5.00 26.73 -0.58
CA ARG A 318 4.06 25.59 -0.49
C ARG A 318 4.44 24.58 0.58
N LEU A 319 5.73 24.40 0.86
CA LEU A 319 6.20 23.55 1.95
C LEU A 319 5.88 24.17 3.32
N ILE A 320 6.03 25.48 3.47
CA ILE A 320 5.60 26.21 4.68
C ILE A 320 4.09 26.04 4.90
N LEU A 321 3.31 26.24 3.86
CA LEU A 321 1.86 26.04 3.91
C LEU A 321 1.47 24.61 4.31
N ALA A 322 2.18 23.59 3.77
CA ALA A 322 1.96 22.20 4.12
C ALA A 322 2.32 21.89 5.58
N LYS A 323 3.42 22.47 6.10
CA LYS A 323 3.79 22.42 7.51
C LYS A 323 2.68 22.99 8.39
N GLU A 324 2.25 24.21 8.11
CA GLU A 324 1.21 24.89 8.90
C GLU A 324 -0.11 24.10 8.91
N ALA A 325 -0.48 23.53 7.77
CA ALA A 325 -1.67 22.69 7.63
C ALA A 325 -1.60 21.43 8.51
N LEU A 326 -0.48 20.72 8.50
CA LEU A 326 -0.30 19.52 9.32
C LEU A 326 -0.16 19.85 10.81
N LEU A 327 0.48 20.97 11.18
CA LEU A 327 0.51 21.44 12.58
C LEU A 327 -0.88 21.88 13.06
N HIS A 328 -1.69 22.48 12.20
CA HIS A 328 -3.09 22.77 12.53
C HIS A 328 -3.84 21.45 12.81
N ARG A 329 -3.69 20.44 11.94
CA ARG A 329 -4.33 19.13 12.17
C ARG A 329 -3.82 18.46 13.45
N TYR A 330 -2.53 18.56 13.76
CA TYR A 330 -1.98 18.11 15.03
C TYR A 330 -2.69 18.78 16.22
N GLY A 331 -2.86 20.10 16.16
CA GLY A 331 -3.57 20.89 17.18
C GLY A 331 -5.03 20.46 17.37
N VAL A 332 -5.70 20.04 16.30
CA VAL A 332 -7.07 19.51 16.33
C VAL A 332 -7.10 18.11 16.92
N LEU A 333 -6.27 17.19 16.40
CA LEU A 333 -6.28 15.79 16.82
C LEU A 333 -5.83 15.58 18.27
N LYS A 334 -4.94 16.42 18.82
CA LYS A 334 -4.53 16.30 20.22
C LYS A 334 -5.65 16.60 21.24
N GLN A 335 -6.76 17.15 20.80
CA GLN A 335 -7.94 17.33 21.65
C GLN A 335 -8.74 16.04 21.84
N LEU A 336 -8.54 15.06 20.97
CA LEU A 336 -9.14 13.74 21.10
C LEU A 336 -8.62 13.02 22.35
N ARG A 337 -9.46 12.18 22.92
CA ARG A 337 -9.18 11.36 24.08
C ARG A 337 -9.09 9.89 23.66
N VAL A 338 -8.49 9.07 24.51
CA VAL A 338 -8.41 7.60 24.27
C VAL A 338 -9.81 7.00 24.05
N LYS A 339 -10.83 7.48 24.78
CA LYS A 339 -12.23 7.04 24.61
C LYS A 339 -12.83 7.36 23.24
N ASP A 340 -12.28 8.30 22.48
CA ASP A 340 -12.72 8.64 21.13
C ASP A 340 -12.18 7.65 20.07
N LEU A 341 -11.14 6.87 20.45
CA LEU A 341 -10.52 5.78 19.67
C LEU A 341 -10.46 4.52 20.53
N PRO A 342 -11.64 3.96 20.94
CA PRO A 342 -11.73 2.98 22.04
C PRO A 342 -11.02 1.67 21.74
N PHE A 343 -10.89 1.28 20.47
CA PHE A 343 -10.20 0.07 20.08
C PHE A 343 -8.72 0.30 19.84
N VAL A 344 -8.33 1.20 18.93
CA VAL A 344 -6.92 1.34 18.54
C VAL A 344 -6.07 1.96 19.66
N ALA A 345 -6.57 2.94 20.37
CA ALA A 345 -5.89 3.53 21.52
C ALA A 345 -6.26 2.81 22.83
N GLY A 346 -7.56 2.53 23.05
CA GLY A 346 -8.05 1.96 24.30
C GLY A 346 -7.63 0.51 24.54
N GLN A 347 -7.29 -0.26 23.49
CA GLN A 347 -6.78 -1.64 23.63
C GLN A 347 -5.24 -1.73 23.43
N GLY A 348 -4.54 -0.60 23.34
CA GLY A 348 -3.09 -0.59 23.26
C GLY A 348 -2.52 -1.05 21.92
N LEU A 349 -3.29 -0.91 20.82
CA LEU A 349 -2.78 -1.25 19.48
C LEU A 349 -1.82 -0.17 18.96
N MET A 350 -1.95 1.07 19.44
CA MET A 350 -1.11 2.19 19.03
C MET A 350 -0.01 2.46 20.04
N LYS A 351 1.23 2.53 19.57
CA LYS A 351 2.40 2.92 20.37
C LYS A 351 2.17 4.33 20.94
N GLY A 352 2.50 4.51 22.21
CA GLY A 352 2.23 5.76 22.95
C GLY A 352 0.89 5.76 23.67
N SER A 353 0.09 4.67 23.59
CA SER A 353 -1.13 4.51 24.39
C SER A 353 -0.88 3.83 25.74
N GLU A 354 0.35 3.35 25.97
CA GLU A 354 0.71 2.63 27.19
C GLU A 354 0.52 3.51 28.43
N GLY A 355 -0.28 3.03 29.39
CA GLY A 355 -0.55 3.73 30.63
C GLY A 355 -1.53 4.90 30.55
N LEU A 356 -2.09 5.20 29.37
CA LEU A 356 -3.13 6.22 29.24
C LEU A 356 -4.48 5.72 29.74
N SER A 357 -5.21 6.61 30.43
CA SER A 357 -6.60 6.42 30.80
C SER A 357 -7.54 6.87 29.66
N GLN A 358 -8.83 6.51 29.74
CA GLN A 358 -9.80 6.85 28.70
C GLN A 358 -9.98 8.37 28.48
N ASP A 359 -9.74 9.18 29.52
CA ASP A 359 -9.88 10.63 29.45
C ASP A 359 -8.59 11.36 29.10
N ASP A 360 -7.48 10.65 28.94
CA ASP A 360 -6.19 11.24 28.54
C ASP A 360 -6.17 11.58 27.05
N SER A 361 -5.39 12.61 26.71
CA SER A 361 -5.17 13.01 25.31
C SER A 361 -4.39 11.93 24.55
N ILE A 362 -4.71 11.78 23.27
CA ILE A 362 -3.96 10.91 22.36
C ILE A 362 -2.64 11.54 21.87
N GLU A 363 -2.23 12.69 22.40
CA GLU A 363 -1.00 13.38 21.97
C GLU A 363 0.25 12.47 22.00
N PRO A 364 0.49 11.61 23.00
CA PRO A 364 1.61 10.66 22.99
C PRO A 364 1.59 9.72 21.78
N ILE A 365 0.39 9.30 21.34
CA ILE A 365 0.21 8.47 20.13
C ILE A 365 0.56 9.26 18.88
N LEU A 366 0.11 10.53 18.76
CA LEU A 366 0.38 11.39 17.62
C LEU A 366 1.88 11.62 17.40
N LYS A 367 2.69 11.63 18.47
CA LYS A 367 4.14 11.76 18.43
C LYS A 367 4.84 10.51 17.88
N GLN A 368 4.22 9.33 18.01
CA GLN A 368 4.78 8.08 17.49
C GLN A 368 4.52 7.89 15.98
N GLY A 369 3.44 8.46 15.46
CA GLY A 369 3.09 8.34 14.03
C GLY A 369 3.84 9.33 13.15
N THR A 370 3.65 9.20 11.81
CA THR A 370 4.32 10.06 10.83
C THR A 370 3.40 11.15 10.28
N TRP A 371 4.00 12.30 9.95
CA TRP A 371 3.37 13.46 9.32
C TRP A 371 3.98 13.63 7.94
N ALA A 372 3.22 13.38 6.87
CA ALA A 372 3.77 13.21 5.55
C ALA A 372 3.44 14.39 4.61
N ILE A 373 4.48 14.99 4.03
CA ILE A 373 4.35 15.94 2.93
C ILE A 373 4.61 15.19 1.63
N GLY A 374 3.58 15.08 0.80
CA GLY A 374 3.62 14.38 -0.46
C GLY A 374 3.58 15.30 -1.68
N PHE A 375 3.77 14.70 -2.84
CA PHE A 375 3.75 15.39 -4.13
C PHE A 375 3.21 14.46 -5.22
N ILE A 376 2.73 15.08 -6.32
CA ILE A 376 2.42 14.39 -7.59
C ILE A 376 2.93 15.20 -8.77
N GLY A 377 3.01 14.58 -9.95
CA GLY A 377 3.21 15.27 -11.22
C GLY A 377 4.64 15.76 -11.46
N LEU A 378 5.66 15.04 -10.95
CA LEU A 378 7.05 15.43 -11.21
C LEU A 378 7.37 15.51 -12.71
N ALA A 379 6.83 14.60 -13.52
CA ALA A 379 7.05 14.58 -14.95
C ALA A 379 6.50 15.84 -15.62
N GLU A 380 5.26 16.23 -15.32
CA GLU A 380 4.63 17.45 -15.84
C GLU A 380 5.32 18.71 -15.33
N THR A 381 5.81 18.70 -14.10
CA THR A 381 6.59 19.80 -13.52
C THR A 381 7.87 20.05 -14.29
N LEU A 382 8.64 19.01 -14.57
CA LEU A 382 9.86 19.08 -15.35
C LEU A 382 9.58 19.54 -16.79
N THR A 383 8.50 19.04 -17.39
CA THR A 383 8.07 19.47 -18.73
C THR A 383 7.70 20.96 -18.74
N ALA A 384 7.03 21.47 -17.71
CA ALA A 384 6.71 22.89 -17.58
C ALA A 384 7.96 23.77 -17.43
N LEU A 385 8.98 23.29 -16.70
CA LEU A 385 10.21 24.04 -16.43
C LEU A 385 11.21 24.03 -17.59
N ILE A 386 11.49 22.87 -18.15
CA ILE A 386 12.59 22.67 -19.12
C ILE A 386 12.17 21.98 -20.42
N GLY A 387 10.86 21.73 -20.61
CA GLY A 387 10.31 21.18 -21.86
C GLY A 387 10.36 19.66 -22.01
N CYS A 388 10.93 18.93 -21.06
CA CYS A 388 11.00 17.46 -21.10
C CYS A 388 10.97 16.88 -19.67
N HIS A 389 10.52 15.62 -19.54
CA HIS A 389 10.48 14.93 -18.25
C HIS A 389 11.71 14.02 -18.03
N HIS A 390 11.87 13.52 -16.81
CA HIS A 390 13.04 12.74 -16.37
C HIS A 390 13.24 11.39 -17.08
N GLY A 391 12.26 10.88 -17.83
CA GLY A 391 12.44 9.77 -18.76
C GLY A 391 13.18 10.14 -20.03
N GLU A 392 13.19 11.44 -20.43
CA GLU A 392 13.64 11.90 -21.73
C GLU A 392 15.07 12.45 -21.71
N SER A 393 15.52 13.08 -20.62
CA SER A 393 16.86 13.68 -20.57
C SER A 393 17.56 13.50 -19.22
N LYS A 394 18.90 13.53 -19.25
CA LYS A 394 19.73 13.48 -18.03
C LYS A 394 19.59 14.75 -17.19
N GLU A 395 19.40 15.91 -17.82
CA GLU A 395 19.16 17.18 -17.12
C GLU A 395 17.84 17.14 -16.34
N ALA A 396 16.78 16.63 -16.97
CA ALA A 396 15.51 16.46 -16.29
C ALA A 396 15.60 15.46 -15.13
N ARG A 397 16.39 14.38 -15.25
CA ARG A 397 16.67 13.43 -14.16
C ARG A 397 17.33 14.11 -12.98
N LYS A 398 18.38 14.92 -13.26
CA LYS A 398 19.10 15.67 -12.21
C LYS A 398 18.19 16.66 -11.51
N LEU A 399 17.49 17.51 -12.26
CA LEU A 399 16.55 18.48 -11.69
C LEU A 399 15.42 17.80 -10.91
N GLY A 400 14.89 16.68 -11.41
CA GLY A 400 13.86 15.91 -10.70
C GLY A 400 14.35 15.41 -9.33
N LEU A 401 15.58 14.91 -9.24
CA LEU A 401 16.17 14.50 -7.97
C LEU A 401 16.39 15.70 -7.03
N GLU A 402 16.89 16.83 -7.54
CA GLU A 402 17.07 18.06 -6.76
C GLU A 402 15.74 18.57 -6.17
N ILE A 403 14.65 18.51 -6.93
CA ILE A 403 13.31 18.90 -6.44
C ILE A 403 12.86 18.01 -5.28
N ILE A 404 12.99 16.69 -5.42
CA ILE A 404 12.53 15.77 -4.37
C ILE A 404 13.46 15.78 -3.15
N GLU A 405 14.77 15.95 -3.37
CA GLU A 405 15.74 16.15 -2.30
C GLU A 405 15.45 17.43 -1.51
N PHE A 406 15.04 18.51 -2.17
CA PHE A 406 14.63 19.74 -1.51
C PHE A 406 13.44 19.51 -0.57
N ILE A 407 12.41 18.79 -1.02
CA ILE A 407 11.26 18.41 -0.17
C ILE A 407 11.73 17.53 1.01
N ARG A 408 12.59 16.55 0.74
CA ARG A 408 13.11 15.65 1.76
C ARG A 408 13.91 16.39 2.82
N ASN A 409 14.83 17.25 2.43
CA ASN A 409 15.65 18.05 3.34
C ASN A 409 14.78 18.99 4.21
N TYR A 410 13.70 19.55 3.60
CA TYR A 410 12.75 20.33 4.36
C TYR A 410 12.05 19.49 5.44
N THR A 411 11.57 18.29 5.10
CA THR A 411 10.95 17.41 6.10
C THR A 411 11.92 16.97 7.19
N ASP A 412 13.17 16.69 6.86
CA ASP A 412 14.20 16.34 7.86
C ASP A 412 14.48 17.51 8.81
N LYS A 413 14.54 18.76 8.32
CA LYS A 413 14.66 19.97 9.16
C LYS A 413 13.46 20.15 10.08
N LEU A 414 12.24 19.84 9.64
CA LEU A 414 11.04 19.91 10.48
C LEU A 414 11.09 18.93 11.66
N ILE A 415 11.76 17.79 11.51
CA ILE A 415 11.97 16.84 12.63
C ILE A 415 12.78 17.52 13.75
N GLU A 416 13.84 18.24 13.40
CA GLU A 416 14.69 18.97 14.35
C GLU A 416 13.93 20.11 15.03
N GLU A 417 13.10 20.83 14.25
CA GLU A 417 12.32 21.98 14.76
C GLU A 417 11.18 21.57 15.70
N THR A 418 10.50 20.46 15.43
CA THR A 418 9.21 20.13 16.07
C THR A 418 9.22 18.86 16.90
N HIS A 419 10.27 18.02 16.78
CA HIS A 419 10.34 16.68 17.37
C HIS A 419 9.15 15.77 16.99
N LEU A 420 8.57 15.96 15.79
CA LEU A 420 7.59 15.07 15.19
C LEU A 420 8.23 14.26 14.05
N ASN A 421 7.67 13.10 13.73
CA ASN A 421 8.16 12.23 12.65
C ASN A 421 7.70 12.73 11.27
N TRP A 422 8.32 13.80 10.77
CA TRP A 422 8.05 14.31 9.42
C TRP A 422 8.69 13.42 8.35
N SER A 423 8.06 13.36 7.18
CA SER A 423 8.55 12.51 6.10
C SER A 423 8.07 12.96 4.72
N CYS A 424 8.85 12.68 3.69
CA CYS A 424 8.55 12.94 2.28
C CYS A 424 7.80 11.76 1.67
N TYR A 425 6.67 12.01 0.99
CA TYR A 425 5.77 10.97 0.51
C TYR A 425 5.59 11.00 -1.01
N ALA A 426 5.88 9.90 -1.66
CA ALA A 426 5.47 9.69 -3.05
C ALA A 426 3.96 9.40 -3.07
N THR A 427 3.13 10.45 -3.16
CA THR A 427 1.68 10.35 -2.96
C THR A 427 1.02 9.30 -3.86
N PRO A 428 0.22 8.37 -3.31
CA PRO A 428 -0.64 7.49 -4.10
C PRO A 428 -1.88 8.28 -4.56
N ALA A 429 -1.74 8.96 -5.69
CA ALA A 429 -2.82 9.81 -6.21
C ALA A 429 -3.87 8.98 -6.95
N GLU A 430 -5.01 8.78 -6.33
CA GLU A 430 -6.19 8.17 -6.95
C GLU A 430 -6.98 9.24 -7.73
N GLY A 431 -8.07 9.73 -7.14
CA GLY A 431 -8.86 10.82 -7.73
C GLY A 431 -8.14 12.17 -7.76
N LEU A 432 -7.09 12.34 -6.94
CA LEU A 432 -6.33 13.59 -6.86
C LEU A 432 -5.63 13.94 -8.16
N SER A 433 -5.10 12.94 -8.88
CA SER A 433 -4.44 13.15 -10.18
C SER A 433 -5.36 13.86 -11.18
N GLY A 434 -6.63 13.44 -11.26
CA GLY A 434 -7.64 14.09 -12.09
C GLY A 434 -8.18 15.39 -11.51
N LYS A 435 -8.21 15.55 -10.16
CA LYS A 435 -8.70 16.76 -9.52
C LYS A 435 -7.76 17.95 -9.78
N PHE A 436 -6.47 17.80 -9.55
CA PHE A 436 -5.50 18.88 -9.72
C PHE A 436 -5.43 19.37 -11.16
N ILE A 437 -5.27 18.46 -12.13
CA ILE A 437 -5.19 18.85 -13.55
C ILE A 437 -6.47 19.56 -14.01
N LYS A 438 -7.64 19.14 -13.53
CA LYS A 438 -8.92 19.81 -13.85
C LYS A 438 -8.99 21.24 -13.30
N GLN A 439 -8.42 21.47 -12.12
CA GLN A 439 -8.32 22.80 -11.52
C GLN A 439 -7.33 23.67 -12.28
N ASP A 440 -6.17 23.12 -12.64
CA ASP A 440 -5.12 23.84 -13.37
C ASP A 440 -5.54 24.18 -14.81
N LYS A 441 -6.23 23.28 -15.51
CA LYS A 441 -6.84 23.58 -16.82
C LYS A 441 -7.79 24.77 -16.78
N LYS A 442 -8.56 24.93 -15.69
CA LYS A 442 -9.48 26.07 -15.55
C LYS A 442 -8.75 27.40 -15.39
N VAL A 443 -7.57 27.42 -14.78
CA VAL A 443 -6.81 28.64 -14.48
C VAL A 443 -5.83 28.96 -15.60
N TYR A 444 -5.09 27.97 -16.11
CA TYR A 444 -3.97 28.16 -17.04
C TYR A 444 -4.28 27.69 -18.47
N GLY A 445 -5.44 27.07 -18.70
CA GLY A 445 -5.77 26.45 -19.98
C GLY A 445 -5.05 25.14 -20.25
N VAL A 446 -5.05 24.71 -21.52
CA VAL A 446 -4.38 23.49 -21.96
C VAL A 446 -2.93 23.82 -22.36
N ILE A 447 -1.99 23.24 -21.65
CA ILE A 447 -0.54 23.37 -21.87
C ILE A 447 -0.05 22.00 -22.32
N LYS A 448 0.52 21.91 -23.53
CA LYS A 448 1.01 20.66 -24.13
C LYS A 448 2.07 19.99 -23.24
N GLY A 449 1.89 18.70 -22.97
CA GLY A 449 2.77 17.90 -22.13
C GLY A 449 2.65 18.18 -20.62
N VAL A 450 1.77 19.12 -20.21
CA VAL A 450 1.55 19.47 -18.81
C VAL A 450 0.09 19.28 -18.43
N THR A 451 -0.86 20.00 -19.07
CA THR A 451 -2.28 19.93 -18.73
C THR A 451 -3.14 19.39 -19.86
N ASP A 452 -2.59 18.80 -20.89
CA ASP A 452 -3.31 18.29 -22.06
C ASP A 452 -3.96 16.91 -21.88
N LYS A 453 -3.68 16.22 -20.76
CA LYS A 453 -4.35 14.96 -20.36
C LYS A 453 -5.45 15.21 -19.32
N ASP A 454 -6.10 14.14 -18.87
CA ASP A 454 -7.14 14.20 -17.82
C ASP A 454 -6.65 13.73 -16.43
N TYR A 455 -5.34 13.54 -16.32
CA TYR A 455 -4.66 13.16 -15.07
C TYR A 455 -3.23 13.70 -15.05
N TYR A 456 -2.68 13.94 -13.85
CA TYR A 456 -1.25 14.10 -13.61
C TYR A 456 -0.62 12.76 -13.27
N THR A 457 0.64 12.58 -13.66
CA THR A 457 1.42 11.39 -13.31
C THR A 457 1.58 11.27 -11.79
N ASN A 458 1.45 10.06 -11.26
CA ASN A 458 1.64 9.81 -9.84
C ASN A 458 3.08 10.09 -9.41
N SER A 459 3.24 10.80 -8.30
CA SER A 459 4.52 11.00 -7.61
C SER A 459 5.70 11.30 -8.55
N PHE A 460 6.77 10.50 -8.47
CA PHE A 460 7.99 10.58 -9.29
C PHE A 460 7.97 9.64 -10.51
N HIS A 461 6.85 8.95 -10.78
CA HIS A 461 6.83 7.98 -11.87
C HIS A 461 7.08 8.63 -13.23
N ILE A 462 7.71 7.86 -14.12
CA ILE A 462 7.71 8.17 -15.55
C ILE A 462 6.27 8.01 -16.06
N PRO A 463 5.79 8.92 -16.95
CA PRO A 463 4.44 8.84 -17.49
C PRO A 463 4.11 7.45 -18.05
N VAL A 464 2.98 6.90 -17.68
CA VAL A 464 2.55 5.52 -18.06
C VAL A 464 2.38 5.35 -19.57
N SER A 465 2.23 6.45 -20.31
CA SER A 465 2.15 6.47 -21.78
C SER A 465 3.50 6.57 -22.48
N TYR A 466 4.60 6.84 -21.72
CA TYR A 466 5.93 6.96 -22.29
C TYR A 466 6.52 5.59 -22.62
N ASN A 467 7.17 5.52 -23.80
CA ASN A 467 7.83 4.29 -24.22
C ASN A 467 9.21 4.20 -23.59
N ILE A 468 9.38 3.27 -22.66
CA ILE A 468 10.63 3.05 -21.94
C ILE A 468 10.79 1.56 -21.64
N SER A 469 12.03 1.06 -21.64
CA SER A 469 12.31 -0.30 -21.24
C SER A 469 12.18 -0.49 -19.71
N ILE A 470 11.94 -1.72 -19.28
CA ILE A 470 11.87 -2.08 -17.85
C ILE A 470 13.12 -1.63 -17.11
N LYS A 471 14.29 -1.93 -17.68
CA LYS A 471 15.59 -1.60 -17.11
C LYS A 471 15.75 -0.09 -16.90
N GLU A 472 15.57 0.69 -17.96
CA GLU A 472 15.70 2.15 -17.89
C GLU A 472 14.72 2.78 -16.87
N LYS A 473 13.47 2.29 -16.83
CA LYS A 473 12.50 2.77 -15.85
C LYS A 473 12.95 2.48 -14.41
N ILE A 474 13.42 1.27 -14.13
CA ILE A 474 13.95 0.89 -12.81
C ILE A 474 15.14 1.77 -12.46
N ASP A 475 16.11 1.93 -13.36
CA ASP A 475 17.33 2.71 -13.12
C ASP A 475 17.03 4.21 -12.86
N ILE A 476 16.01 4.77 -13.53
CA ILE A 476 15.62 6.17 -13.35
C ILE A 476 14.81 6.38 -12.07
N GLU A 477 13.91 5.46 -11.72
CA GLU A 477 13.04 5.62 -10.55
C GLU A 477 13.71 5.22 -9.22
N ALA A 478 14.67 4.31 -9.26
CA ALA A 478 15.33 3.79 -8.04
C ALA A 478 15.91 4.88 -7.10
N PRO A 479 16.59 5.94 -7.59
CA PRO A 479 17.14 6.98 -6.72
C PRO A 479 16.11 7.74 -5.88
N TYR A 480 14.85 7.82 -6.35
CA TYR A 480 13.77 8.50 -5.62
C TYR A 480 13.30 7.73 -4.39
N HIS A 481 13.50 6.41 -4.35
CA HIS A 481 13.00 5.57 -3.27
C HIS A 481 13.57 5.98 -1.90
N LYS A 482 14.87 6.23 -1.80
CA LYS A 482 15.52 6.69 -0.56
C LYS A 482 15.09 8.10 -0.12
N LEU A 483 14.68 8.94 -1.07
CA LEU A 483 14.22 10.30 -0.80
C LEU A 483 12.79 10.31 -0.24
N CYS A 484 11.94 9.39 -0.70
CA CYS A 484 10.54 9.30 -0.31
C CYS A 484 10.35 8.35 0.90
N ASN A 485 10.82 8.75 2.08
CA ASN A 485 10.85 7.93 3.28
C ASN A 485 9.50 7.72 4.00
N ALA A 486 8.44 8.42 3.57
CA ALA A 486 7.07 8.14 4.03
C ALA A 486 6.39 7.02 3.24
N GLY A 487 6.98 6.64 2.10
CA GLY A 487 6.48 5.58 1.24
C GLY A 487 6.63 5.89 -0.24
N HIS A 488 6.92 4.84 -0.98
CA HIS A 488 7.18 4.85 -2.41
C HIS A 488 6.97 3.45 -2.98
N ILE A 489 6.81 3.35 -4.30
CA ILE A 489 6.77 2.11 -5.05
C ILE A 489 7.06 2.44 -6.51
N SER A 490 7.68 1.53 -7.25
CA SER A 490 7.72 1.58 -8.72
C SER A 490 6.83 0.51 -9.32
N TYR A 491 6.14 0.85 -10.40
CA TYR A 491 5.30 -0.10 -11.14
C TYR A 491 5.91 -0.43 -12.49
N ILE A 492 5.98 -1.72 -12.77
CA ILE A 492 6.39 -2.23 -14.08
C ILE A 492 5.14 -2.76 -14.78
N GLU A 493 4.76 -2.09 -15.86
CA GLU A 493 3.67 -2.53 -16.73
C GLU A 493 4.22 -3.62 -17.67
N VAL A 494 3.67 -4.83 -17.58
CA VAL A 494 4.02 -5.95 -18.46
C VAL A 494 2.81 -6.33 -19.32
N ASP A 495 3.04 -7.16 -20.33
CA ASP A 495 1.95 -7.72 -21.12
C ASP A 495 1.08 -8.65 -20.27
N ASP A 496 -0.14 -8.91 -20.73
CA ASP A 496 -1.07 -9.82 -20.06
C ASP A 496 -0.44 -11.20 -19.86
N SER A 497 -0.69 -11.78 -18.69
CA SER A 497 -0.24 -13.13 -18.33
C SER A 497 1.30 -13.32 -18.38
N PRO A 498 2.08 -12.53 -17.65
CA PRO A 498 3.53 -12.72 -17.59
C PRO A 498 3.86 -14.10 -16.99
N SER A 499 4.97 -14.72 -17.43
CA SER A 499 5.43 -15.95 -16.76
C SER A 499 6.05 -15.64 -15.39
N PRO A 500 6.08 -16.60 -14.45
CA PRO A 500 6.75 -16.42 -13.16
C PRO A 500 8.23 -16.07 -13.29
N GLU A 501 8.93 -16.63 -14.29
CA GLU A 501 10.34 -16.39 -14.57
C GLU A 501 10.59 -14.93 -14.95
N VAL A 502 9.72 -14.36 -15.77
CA VAL A 502 9.76 -12.95 -16.16
C VAL A 502 9.66 -12.05 -14.93
N ILE A 503 8.73 -12.32 -14.03
CA ILE A 503 8.60 -11.56 -12.77
C ILE A 503 9.87 -11.72 -11.92
N MET A 504 10.38 -12.94 -11.80
CA MET A 504 11.59 -13.25 -11.05
C MET A 504 12.79 -12.49 -11.58
N ASP A 505 12.97 -12.44 -12.90
CA ASP A 505 14.07 -11.74 -13.54
C ASP A 505 14.00 -10.23 -13.33
N ILE A 506 12.80 -9.63 -13.43
CA ILE A 506 12.58 -8.21 -13.12
C ILE A 506 12.98 -7.90 -11.68
N ILE A 507 12.51 -8.70 -10.72
CA ILE A 507 12.80 -8.48 -9.30
C ILE A 507 14.30 -8.67 -9.01
N LYS A 508 14.92 -9.73 -9.57
CA LYS A 508 16.36 -9.96 -9.41
C LYS A 508 17.18 -8.81 -10.01
N TYR A 509 16.85 -8.38 -11.23
CA TYR A 509 17.53 -7.22 -11.82
C TYR A 509 17.44 -5.99 -10.92
N ALA A 510 16.22 -5.63 -10.51
CA ALA A 510 15.96 -4.46 -9.70
C ALA A 510 16.75 -4.47 -8.38
N TYR A 511 16.78 -5.60 -7.69
CA TYR A 511 17.34 -5.72 -6.35
C TYR A 511 18.86 -5.98 -6.33
N THR A 512 19.42 -6.48 -7.43
CA THR A 512 20.87 -6.69 -7.55
C THR A 512 21.60 -5.46 -8.09
N ASN A 513 20.96 -4.72 -9.03
CA ASN A 513 21.63 -3.66 -9.76
C ASN A 513 21.26 -2.25 -9.29
N THR A 514 20.22 -2.11 -8.47
CA THR A 514 19.74 -0.80 -8.00
C THR A 514 19.37 -0.83 -6.53
N ASN A 515 19.19 0.36 -5.95
CA ASN A 515 18.71 0.50 -4.58
C ASN A 515 17.19 0.67 -4.49
N ILE A 516 16.46 0.14 -5.48
CA ILE A 516 14.99 0.13 -5.45
C ILE A 516 14.49 -0.73 -4.30
N SER A 517 13.53 -0.23 -3.54
CA SER A 517 13.13 -0.91 -2.31
C SER A 517 11.75 -1.54 -2.37
N TYR A 518 10.91 -1.11 -3.31
CA TYR A 518 9.56 -1.63 -3.42
C TYR A 518 9.04 -1.53 -4.86
N ILE A 519 8.56 -2.65 -5.38
CA ILE A 519 8.15 -2.79 -6.78
C ILE A 519 6.86 -3.58 -6.90
N GLY A 520 6.01 -3.18 -7.83
CA GLY A 520 4.81 -3.92 -8.21
C GLY A 520 4.80 -4.21 -9.71
N ILE A 521 4.38 -5.42 -10.06
CA ILE A 521 4.20 -5.81 -11.46
C ILE A 521 2.73 -5.62 -11.82
N ASN A 522 2.47 -4.92 -12.90
CA ASN A 522 1.12 -4.61 -13.38
C ASN A 522 0.85 -5.24 -14.74
N PHE A 523 -0.34 -5.76 -14.88
CA PHE A 523 -0.95 -6.21 -16.13
C PHE A 523 -2.47 -6.14 -15.98
N HIS A 524 -3.24 -6.50 -17.00
CA HIS A 524 -4.69 -6.44 -16.92
C HIS A 524 -5.27 -7.82 -16.68
N ILE A 525 -5.96 -8.03 -15.55
CA ILE A 525 -6.65 -9.26 -15.23
C ILE A 525 -8.10 -9.16 -15.74
N ARG A 526 -8.56 -10.17 -16.46
CA ARG A 526 -9.96 -10.29 -16.91
C ARG A 526 -10.48 -11.69 -16.61
N TYR A 527 -11.71 -11.78 -16.12
CA TYR A 527 -12.37 -13.06 -15.88
C TYR A 527 -13.86 -13.01 -16.14
N CYS A 528 -14.43 -14.17 -16.46
CA CYS A 528 -15.86 -14.34 -16.66
C CYS A 528 -16.60 -14.37 -15.33
N LYS A 529 -17.60 -13.50 -15.14
CA LYS A 529 -18.43 -13.47 -13.91
C LYS A 529 -19.28 -14.74 -13.74
N GLU A 530 -19.58 -15.47 -14.81
CA GLU A 530 -20.44 -16.65 -14.76
C GLU A 530 -19.68 -17.91 -14.31
N CYS A 531 -18.49 -18.13 -14.88
CA CYS A 531 -17.75 -19.38 -14.66
C CYS A 531 -16.33 -19.21 -14.08
N GLY A 532 -15.90 -17.98 -13.76
CA GLY A 532 -14.59 -17.69 -13.19
C GLY A 532 -13.40 -17.83 -14.14
N THR A 533 -13.60 -18.26 -15.38
CA THR A 533 -12.52 -18.48 -16.35
C THR A 533 -11.75 -17.19 -16.63
N SER A 534 -10.42 -17.21 -16.55
CA SER A 534 -9.55 -16.11 -16.98
C SER A 534 -9.69 -15.89 -18.49
N ILE A 535 -9.67 -14.62 -18.92
CA ILE A 535 -9.94 -14.23 -20.30
C ILE A 535 -8.81 -13.35 -20.81
N GLU A 536 -8.25 -13.72 -21.96
CA GLU A 536 -7.24 -12.93 -22.64
C GLU A 536 -7.78 -11.55 -23.08
N SER A 537 -6.92 -10.54 -23.13
CA SER A 537 -7.32 -9.15 -23.40
C SER A 537 -7.99 -8.93 -24.76
N ASN A 538 -7.69 -9.75 -25.75
CA ASN A 538 -8.23 -9.70 -27.11
C ASN A 538 -9.63 -10.32 -27.26
N LEU A 539 -10.11 -11.07 -26.25
CA LEU A 539 -11.40 -11.77 -26.32
C LEU A 539 -12.54 -10.94 -25.73
N SER A 540 -13.64 -10.80 -26.47
CA SER A 540 -14.86 -10.12 -26.02
C SER A 540 -15.90 -11.05 -25.38
N LYS A 541 -15.64 -12.38 -25.41
CA LYS A 541 -16.51 -13.42 -24.86
C LYS A 541 -15.69 -14.48 -24.15
N CYS A 542 -16.29 -15.11 -23.15
CA CYS A 542 -15.69 -16.22 -22.44
C CYS A 542 -15.51 -17.44 -23.37
N PRO A 543 -14.29 -17.99 -23.50
CA PRO A 543 -14.07 -19.17 -24.37
C PRO A 543 -14.72 -20.43 -23.80
N LYS A 544 -15.05 -20.51 -22.50
CA LYS A 544 -15.65 -21.67 -21.86
C LYS A 544 -17.19 -21.67 -21.92
N CYS A 545 -17.84 -20.55 -21.59
CA CYS A 545 -19.31 -20.49 -21.48
C CYS A 545 -19.96 -19.49 -22.45
N ASN A 546 -19.18 -18.87 -23.34
CA ASN A 546 -19.62 -17.89 -24.34
C ASN A 546 -20.31 -16.63 -23.78
N SER A 547 -20.25 -16.41 -22.45
CA SER A 547 -20.79 -15.21 -21.80
C SER A 547 -20.01 -13.96 -22.20
N ARG A 548 -20.70 -12.83 -22.31
CA ARG A 548 -20.11 -11.50 -22.46
C ARG A 548 -19.92 -10.77 -21.11
N ASN A 549 -20.36 -11.38 -20.00
CA ASN A 549 -20.25 -10.80 -18.66
C ASN A 549 -18.83 -10.97 -18.13
N ILE A 550 -17.95 -10.08 -18.58
CA ILE A 550 -16.51 -10.09 -18.29
C ILE A 550 -16.20 -8.98 -17.30
N GLN A 551 -15.45 -9.31 -16.26
CA GLN A 551 -14.95 -8.37 -15.27
C GLN A 551 -13.47 -8.06 -15.52
N GLY A 552 -13.11 -6.79 -15.59
CA GLY A 552 -11.73 -6.34 -15.58
C GLY A 552 -11.30 -5.94 -14.16
N VAL A 553 -10.05 -6.24 -13.83
CA VAL A 553 -9.37 -5.83 -12.59
C VAL A 553 -8.02 -5.24 -12.93
N SER A 554 -7.73 -4.08 -12.39
CA SER A 554 -6.46 -3.39 -12.55
C SER A 554 -5.98 -2.79 -11.23
N ARG A 555 -4.69 -2.49 -11.15
CA ARG A 555 -4.14 -1.76 -10.00
C ARG A 555 -4.48 -0.27 -10.12
N VAL A 556 -5.08 0.29 -9.06
CA VAL A 556 -5.42 1.73 -8.99
C VAL A 556 -4.15 2.55 -8.74
N THR A 557 -3.56 2.41 -7.56
CA THR A 557 -2.28 3.04 -7.17
C THR A 557 -1.38 2.11 -6.36
N GLY A 558 -1.90 1.23 -5.57
CA GLY A 558 -1.17 0.28 -4.74
C GLY A 558 -2.05 -0.88 -4.35
N TYR A 559 -3.33 -0.82 -4.70
CA TYR A 559 -4.30 -1.88 -4.49
C TYR A 559 -5.09 -2.16 -5.78
N LEU A 560 -5.69 -3.33 -5.85
CA LEU A 560 -6.51 -3.76 -6.97
C LEU A 560 -7.95 -3.26 -6.82
N SER A 561 -8.60 -2.98 -7.94
CA SER A 561 -10.03 -2.72 -7.98
C SER A 561 -10.65 -3.15 -9.31
N LEU A 562 -11.97 -3.28 -9.32
CA LEU A 562 -12.73 -3.50 -10.52
C LEU A 562 -12.63 -2.26 -11.43
N ASP A 563 -12.39 -2.44 -12.72
CA ASP A 563 -12.20 -1.33 -13.67
C ASP A 563 -13.39 -0.36 -13.71
N GLU A 564 -14.61 -0.86 -13.53
CA GLU A 564 -15.84 -0.08 -13.48
C GLU A 564 -15.95 0.87 -12.28
N ARG A 565 -15.06 0.71 -11.27
CA ARG A 565 -15.02 1.54 -10.06
C ARG A 565 -13.97 2.64 -10.11
N PHE A 566 -13.22 2.72 -11.20
CA PHE A 566 -12.21 3.75 -11.37
C PHE A 566 -12.86 5.14 -11.53
N GLY A 567 -12.29 6.15 -10.87
CA GLY A 567 -12.64 7.54 -11.14
C GLY A 567 -12.15 7.99 -12.53
N PRO A 568 -12.75 9.04 -13.13
CA PRO A 568 -12.48 9.42 -14.53
C PRO A 568 -10.99 9.58 -14.87
N GLY A 569 -10.24 10.39 -14.13
CA GLY A 569 -8.81 10.60 -14.42
C GLY A 569 -7.96 9.33 -14.26
N LYS A 570 -8.33 8.46 -13.32
CA LYS A 570 -7.63 7.19 -13.14
C LYS A 570 -7.99 6.15 -14.20
N TYR A 571 -9.20 6.24 -14.73
CA TYR A 571 -9.63 5.43 -15.87
C TYR A 571 -8.84 5.80 -17.13
N GLU A 572 -8.67 7.08 -17.41
CA GLU A 572 -7.87 7.57 -18.55
C GLU A 572 -6.39 7.19 -18.39
N GLU A 573 -5.81 7.33 -17.18
CA GLU A 573 -4.44 6.84 -16.92
C GLU A 573 -4.32 5.34 -17.25
N ARG A 574 -5.29 4.52 -16.86
CA ARG A 574 -5.30 3.09 -17.14
C ARG A 574 -5.31 2.79 -18.65
N LEU A 575 -6.09 3.55 -19.42
CA LEU A 575 -6.13 3.42 -20.88
C LEU A 575 -4.82 3.80 -21.55
N ASP A 576 -4.09 4.74 -20.97
CA ASP A 576 -2.80 5.23 -21.47
C ASP A 576 -1.61 4.31 -21.11
N ARG A 577 -1.79 3.34 -20.20
CA ARG A 577 -0.71 2.44 -19.76
C ARG A 577 -0.14 1.65 -20.93
N ARG A 578 1.19 1.67 -21.03
CA ARG A 578 1.94 0.92 -22.03
C ARG A 578 2.84 -0.10 -21.35
N SER A 579 2.92 -1.27 -21.96
CA SER A 579 3.86 -2.30 -21.51
C SER A 579 5.30 -1.83 -21.70
N HIS A 580 6.13 -2.06 -20.68
CA HIS A 580 7.57 -1.80 -20.71
C HIS A 580 8.38 -2.94 -21.33
N THR A 581 7.72 -4.00 -21.81
CA THR A 581 8.36 -5.13 -22.49
C THR A 581 8.69 -4.86 -23.95
N GLY A 582 8.41 -3.64 -24.46
CA GLY A 582 8.58 -3.28 -25.85
C GLY A 582 7.48 -3.76 -26.78
N ARG A 583 6.49 -4.50 -26.25
CA ARG A 583 5.29 -4.90 -27.00
C ARG A 583 4.27 -3.77 -26.95
N TYR A 584 4.13 -3.06 -28.05
CA TYR A 584 2.90 -2.32 -28.31
C TYR A 584 1.81 -3.29 -28.70
N LYS A 585 0.55 -2.93 -28.49
CA LYS A 585 -0.65 -3.73 -28.78
C LYS A 585 -0.69 -4.44 -30.17
N ASN A 586 0.30 -4.21 -31.03
CA ASN A 586 0.33 -4.71 -32.41
C ASN A 586 1.69 -5.27 -32.90
N ASN A 587 2.71 -5.49 -32.06
CA ASN A 587 3.99 -6.05 -32.52
C ASN A 587 4.49 -7.18 -31.60
N TYR A 588 4.75 -8.33 -32.21
CA TYR A 588 5.08 -9.61 -31.59
C TYR A 588 6.58 -9.91 -31.50
N ASP A 589 7.47 -8.94 -31.38
CA ASP A 589 8.88 -9.23 -31.19
C ASP A 589 9.35 -8.90 -29.78
N VAL A 590 9.73 -9.96 -29.09
CA VAL A 590 10.26 -9.93 -27.73
C VAL A 590 11.74 -9.66 -27.78
N MET A 591 12.20 -8.53 -27.27
CA MET A 591 13.55 -8.41 -26.74
C MET A 591 13.50 -8.11 -25.25
N TRP A 592 13.43 -9.15 -24.47
CA TRP A 592 13.84 -9.16 -23.09
C TRP A 592 15.36 -9.24 -23.11
N PHE A 593 16.05 -8.28 -22.60
CA PHE A 593 17.50 -8.37 -22.43
C PHE A 593 18.33 -8.72 -23.68
N SER A 594 18.25 -7.98 -24.73
CA SER A 594 19.43 -7.82 -25.57
C SER A 594 20.34 -6.82 -24.87
N CYS A 595 21.11 -7.30 -23.91
CA CYS A 595 22.29 -6.60 -23.44
C CYS A 595 23.41 -6.99 -24.36
N ASP A 596 23.85 -6.08 -25.20
CA ASP A 596 25.24 -5.93 -25.60
C ASP A 596 25.71 -4.54 -25.21
#